data_90e8df842b821267024146f7f2d5274d
#
_entry.id   90e8df842b821267024146f7f2d5274d
#
_cell.length_a   1.000
_cell.length_b   1.000
_cell.length_c   1.000
_cell.angle_alpha   90.00
_cell.angle_beta   90.00
_cell.angle_gamma   90.00
#
_symmetry.space_group_name_H-M   'P 1'
#
loop_
_entity.id
_entity.type
_entity.pdbx_description
1 polymer ?
#
loop_
_entity_poly.entity_id
_entity_poly.type
_entity_poly.pdbx_seq_one_letter_code
_entity_poly.pdbx_strand_id
1 'polypeptide(L)'
;MRRQTIELDGRDITLQTYALPGSNGGETNYVRLRDIASLLNGTNAQFGVDWDGNVIIVPDEAYKPNGTEMQAPFSGDRHYQKADAKTVIYGESIPFTAILLTDDQGGGYTYYKLRDLGKVLNFNVGWSNSRGIYIESNHAYEG
;
A
#
# COMPACT_ATOMS: atom_id res chain seq x y z
N MET A 1 -10.84 -3.43 9.63
CA MET A 1 -9.81 -2.38 9.42
C MET A 1 -9.02 -2.21 10.70
N ARG A 2 -7.72 -2.14 10.60
CA ARG A 2 -6.82 -2.09 11.75
C ARG A 2 -5.93 -0.86 11.65
N ARG A 3 -5.76 -0.15 12.76
CA ARG A 3 -4.75 0.91 12.87
C ARG A 3 -3.45 0.25 13.34
N GLN A 4 -2.38 0.52 12.62
CA GLN A 4 -1.11 -0.11 12.91
C GLN A 4 0.00 0.93 12.85
N THR A 5 0.88 0.91 13.85
CA THR A 5 2.07 1.77 13.85
C THR A 5 3.15 1.08 13.04
N ILE A 6 3.70 1.80 12.08
CA ILE A 6 4.87 1.35 11.32
C ILE A 6 5.95 2.42 11.40
N GLU A 7 7.19 2.03 11.19
CA GLU A 7 8.31 2.95 11.17
C GLU A 7 8.66 3.31 9.73
N LEU A 8 8.69 4.60 9.42
CA LEU A 8 9.10 5.11 8.12
C LEU A 8 10.35 5.96 8.30
N ASP A 9 11.48 5.49 7.80
CA ASP A 9 12.77 6.18 7.86
C ASP A 9 13.10 6.69 9.28
N GLY A 10 12.85 5.85 10.28
CA GLY A 10 13.13 6.14 11.67
C GLY A 10 12.02 6.88 12.42
N ARG A 11 10.90 7.17 11.79
CA ARG A 11 9.76 7.85 12.43
C ARG A 11 8.57 6.91 12.52
N ASP A 12 7.87 6.96 13.65
CA ASP A 12 6.64 6.19 13.81
C ASP A 12 5.48 6.90 13.12
N ILE A 13 4.74 6.16 12.32
CA ILE A 13 3.50 6.63 11.70
C ILE A 13 2.39 5.64 11.95
N THR A 14 1.15 6.11 11.91
CA THR A 14 -0.02 5.25 12.04
C THR A 14 -0.67 5.07 10.69
N LEU A 15 -0.88 3.82 10.29
CA LEU A 15 -1.42 3.45 8.99
C LEU A 15 -2.63 2.55 9.17
N GLN A 16 -3.62 2.72 8.32
CA GLN A 16 -4.77 1.82 8.27
C GLN A 16 -4.41 0.61 7.40
N THR A 17 -4.47 -0.58 7.98
CA THR A 17 -4.17 -1.82 7.26
C THR A 17 -5.36 -2.76 7.29
N TYR A 18 -5.38 -3.69 6.35
CA TYR A 18 -6.36 -4.77 6.34
C TYR A 18 -5.60 -6.10 6.33
N ALA A 19 -5.78 -6.90 7.38
CA ALA A 19 -5.04 -8.14 7.55
C ALA A 19 -5.87 -9.32 7.10
N LEU A 20 -5.25 -10.21 6.33
CA LEU A 20 -5.85 -11.47 5.93
C LEU A 20 -4.98 -12.63 6.44
N PRO A 21 -5.58 -13.79 6.78
CA PRO A 21 -4.80 -14.95 7.17
C PRO A 21 -3.86 -15.39 6.04
N GLY A 22 -2.61 -15.64 6.38
CA GLY A 22 -1.65 -16.21 5.44
C GLY A 22 -1.72 -17.73 5.42
N SER A 23 -1.15 -18.33 4.39
CA SER A 23 -1.15 -19.78 4.20
C SER A 23 -0.35 -20.55 5.26
N ASN A 24 0.55 -19.85 5.94
CA ASN A 24 1.42 -20.44 6.97
C ASN A 24 0.97 -20.15 8.40
N GLY A 25 -0.28 -19.69 8.57
CA GLY A 25 -0.82 -19.35 9.89
C GLY A 25 -0.52 -17.95 10.37
N GLY A 26 0.30 -17.18 9.64
CA GLY A 26 0.54 -15.77 9.93
C GLY A 26 -0.51 -14.87 9.28
N GLU A 27 -0.31 -13.56 9.42
CA GLU A 27 -1.17 -12.57 8.79
C GLU A 27 -0.41 -11.84 7.68
N THR A 28 -1.12 -11.52 6.60
CA THR A 28 -0.61 -10.65 5.53
C THR A 28 -1.30 -9.30 5.65
N ASN A 29 -0.52 -8.24 5.74
CA ASN A 29 -1.04 -6.88 5.84
C ASN A 29 -1.17 -6.26 4.46
N TYR A 30 -2.37 -5.82 4.12
CA TYR A 30 -2.66 -5.10 2.90
C TYR A 30 -2.78 -3.62 3.23
N VAL A 31 -2.25 -2.78 2.35
CA VAL A 31 -2.23 -1.34 2.52
C VAL A 31 -2.87 -0.67 1.33
N ARG A 32 -3.53 0.46 1.57
CA ARG A 32 -4.12 1.25 0.51
C ARG A 32 -3.01 1.96 -0.27
N LEU A 33 -3.06 1.86 -1.60
CA LEU A 33 -2.01 2.40 -2.44
C LEU A 33 -1.80 3.90 -2.22
N ARG A 34 -2.89 4.67 -2.15
CA ARG A 34 -2.79 6.12 -1.99
C ARG A 34 -2.22 6.53 -0.64
N ASP A 35 -2.42 5.71 0.40
CA ASP A 35 -1.80 5.98 1.70
C ASP A 35 -0.28 5.85 1.61
N ILE A 36 0.21 4.82 0.95
CA ILE A 36 1.64 4.63 0.76
C ILE A 36 2.22 5.72 -0.14
N ALA A 37 1.51 6.09 -1.21
CA ALA A 37 1.95 7.18 -2.08
C ALA A 37 2.07 8.49 -1.30
N SER A 38 1.13 8.78 -0.41
CA SER A 38 1.16 9.97 0.44
C SER A 38 2.35 9.94 1.39
N LEU A 39 2.60 8.80 2.02
CA LEU A 39 3.71 8.64 2.97
C LEU A 39 5.08 8.79 2.32
N LEU A 40 5.24 8.26 1.11
CA LEU A 40 6.53 8.28 0.42
C LEU A 40 6.74 9.53 -0.43
N ASN A 41 5.75 10.42 -0.49
CA ASN A 41 5.86 11.65 -1.24
C ASN A 41 6.99 12.53 -0.67
N GLY A 42 7.85 13.02 -1.55
CA GLY A 42 9.04 13.78 -1.14
C GLY A 42 10.26 12.94 -0.79
N THR A 43 10.15 11.60 -0.85
CA THR A 43 11.28 10.70 -0.61
C THR A 43 11.85 10.19 -1.92
N ASN A 44 12.96 9.44 -1.86
CA ASN A 44 13.53 8.80 -3.04
C ASN A 44 12.63 7.70 -3.64
N ALA A 45 11.66 7.23 -2.89
CA ALA A 45 10.72 6.20 -3.33
C ALA A 45 9.35 6.77 -3.73
N GLN A 46 9.22 8.08 -3.90
CA GLN A 46 7.95 8.70 -4.24
C GLN A 46 7.40 8.18 -5.57
N PHE A 47 6.09 8.14 -5.67
CA PHE A 47 5.40 7.78 -6.91
C PHE A 47 4.04 8.47 -6.98
N GLY A 48 3.62 8.78 -8.20
CA GLY A 48 2.27 9.27 -8.45
C GLY A 48 1.31 8.13 -8.72
N VAL A 49 0.03 8.39 -8.55
CA VAL A 49 -1.04 7.43 -8.79
C VAL A 49 -2.08 8.09 -9.70
N ASP A 50 -2.50 7.37 -10.72
CA ASP A 50 -3.53 7.83 -11.65
C ASP A 50 -4.49 6.69 -11.96
N TRP A 51 -5.58 7.02 -12.65
CA TRP A 51 -6.63 6.06 -12.94
C TRP A 51 -7.23 6.36 -14.33
N ASP A 52 -7.26 5.33 -15.18
CA ASP A 52 -7.90 5.41 -16.50
C ASP A 52 -8.76 4.17 -16.80
N GLY A 53 -9.28 3.52 -15.75
CA GLY A 53 -9.86 2.18 -15.80
C GLY A 53 -8.89 1.14 -15.29
N ASN A 54 -7.63 1.47 -15.23
CA ASN A 54 -6.58 0.71 -14.57
C ASN A 54 -5.86 1.61 -13.56
N VAL A 55 -5.21 1.00 -12.57
CA VAL A 55 -4.37 1.74 -11.64
C VAL A 55 -3.05 2.03 -12.33
N ILE A 56 -2.65 3.31 -12.39
CA ILE A 56 -1.39 3.72 -12.99
C ILE A 56 -0.47 4.22 -11.88
N ILE A 57 0.72 3.64 -11.78
CA ILE A 57 1.76 4.08 -10.86
C ILE A 57 2.87 4.72 -11.69
N VAL A 58 3.26 5.94 -11.31
CA VAL A 58 4.32 6.69 -12.00
C VAL A 58 5.48 6.88 -11.03
N PRO A 59 6.51 6.03 -11.09
CA PRO A 59 7.67 6.19 -10.21
C PRO A 59 8.34 7.54 -10.38
N ASP A 60 8.92 8.04 -9.30
CA ASP A 60 9.63 9.32 -9.21
C ASP A 60 8.77 10.57 -9.36
N GLU A 61 7.48 10.43 -9.65
CA GLU A 61 6.58 11.57 -9.75
C GLU A 61 5.99 11.91 -8.39
N ALA A 62 5.84 13.21 -8.10
CA ALA A 62 5.19 13.65 -6.87
C ALA A 62 3.72 13.21 -6.85
N TYR A 63 3.27 12.71 -5.70
CA TYR A 63 1.89 12.30 -5.52
C TYR A 63 1.00 13.53 -5.29
N LYS A 64 -0.16 13.56 -5.92
CA LYS A 64 -1.16 14.61 -5.72
C LYS A 64 -2.24 14.08 -4.78
N PRO A 65 -2.33 14.59 -3.54
CA PRO A 65 -3.35 14.14 -2.59
C PRO A 65 -4.76 14.44 -3.08
N ASN A 66 -5.70 13.54 -2.73
CA ASN A 66 -7.13 13.75 -2.99
C ASN A 66 -7.94 14.05 -1.73
N GLY A 67 -7.28 14.14 -0.57
CA GLY A 67 -7.91 14.46 0.70
C GLY A 67 -8.41 13.26 1.51
N THR A 68 -8.32 12.05 0.97
CA THR A 68 -8.83 10.84 1.65
C THR A 68 -7.72 9.99 2.26
N GLU A 69 -6.48 10.36 2.06
CA GLU A 69 -5.34 9.58 2.51
C GLU A 69 -5.28 9.48 4.03
N MET A 70 -4.82 8.35 4.52
CA MET A 70 -4.60 8.05 5.93
C MET A 70 -5.88 7.99 6.77
N GLN A 71 -7.04 8.00 6.14
CA GLN A 71 -8.34 7.87 6.80
C GLN A 71 -8.90 6.48 6.58
N ALA A 72 -9.56 5.93 7.60
CA ALA A 72 -10.24 4.65 7.45
C ALA A 72 -11.49 4.84 6.59
N PRO A 73 -11.61 4.14 5.46
CA PRO A 73 -12.80 4.28 4.60
C PRO A 73 -14.04 3.60 5.19
N PHE A 74 -13.85 2.68 6.14
CA PHE A 74 -14.92 1.96 6.83
C PHE A 74 -14.37 1.42 8.14
N SER A 75 -15.24 0.90 8.99
CA SER A 75 -14.85 0.23 10.23
C SER A 75 -15.11 -1.27 10.13
N GLY A 76 -14.36 -2.07 10.90
CA GLY A 76 -14.54 -3.50 10.97
C GLY A 76 -14.04 -4.24 9.75
N ASP A 77 -14.45 -5.50 9.64
CA ASP A 77 -14.04 -6.38 8.56
C ASP A 77 -15.03 -6.32 7.40
N ARG A 78 -14.55 -6.55 6.20
CA ARG A 78 -15.33 -6.58 4.98
C ARG A 78 -15.02 -7.82 4.17
N HIS A 79 -15.97 -8.25 3.36
CA HIS A 79 -15.67 -9.21 2.32
C HIS A 79 -14.77 -8.53 1.29
N TYR A 80 -13.72 -9.23 0.90
CA TYR A 80 -12.82 -8.71 -0.12
C TYR A 80 -13.05 -9.45 -1.43
N GLN A 81 -12.70 -8.80 -2.51
CA GLN A 81 -12.69 -9.38 -3.84
C GLN A 81 -11.29 -9.23 -4.41
N LYS A 82 -10.92 -10.12 -5.32
CA LYS A 82 -9.72 -9.89 -6.12
C LYS A 82 -9.95 -8.64 -6.96
N ALA A 83 -8.98 -7.74 -7.01
CA ALA A 83 -9.10 -6.53 -7.82
C ALA A 83 -9.07 -6.90 -9.31
N ASP A 84 -10.08 -6.43 -10.06
CA ASP A 84 -10.16 -6.67 -11.50
C ASP A 84 -9.30 -5.70 -12.29
N ALA A 85 -9.10 -4.48 -11.80
CA ALA A 85 -8.29 -3.48 -12.46
C ALA A 85 -6.83 -3.91 -12.48
N LYS A 86 -6.17 -3.69 -13.60
CA LYS A 86 -4.73 -3.94 -13.73
C LYS A 86 -3.95 -2.80 -13.10
N THR A 87 -2.73 -3.09 -12.68
CA THR A 87 -1.78 -2.08 -12.23
C THR A 87 -0.71 -1.93 -13.31
N VAL A 88 -0.56 -0.71 -13.81
CA VAL A 88 0.31 -0.39 -14.94
C VAL A 88 1.44 0.52 -14.47
N ILE A 89 2.68 0.15 -14.79
CA ILE A 89 3.88 0.94 -14.50
C ILE A 89 4.68 1.03 -15.80
N TYR A 90 4.96 2.26 -16.24
CA TYR A 90 5.66 2.51 -17.51
C TYR A 90 5.00 1.80 -18.71
N GLY A 91 3.67 1.78 -18.72
CA GLY A 91 2.92 1.16 -19.82
C GLY A 91 2.83 -0.36 -19.75
N GLU A 92 3.42 -1.00 -18.76
CA GLU A 92 3.39 -2.45 -18.60
C GLU A 92 2.49 -2.87 -17.46
N SER A 93 1.68 -3.91 -17.70
CA SER A 93 0.84 -4.49 -16.66
C SER A 93 1.71 -5.35 -15.73
N ILE A 94 1.73 -4.99 -14.45
CA ILE A 94 2.52 -5.68 -13.44
C ILE A 94 1.58 -6.58 -12.62
N PRO A 95 1.91 -7.86 -12.44
CA PRO A 95 1.04 -8.77 -11.68
C PRO A 95 1.19 -8.54 -10.18
N PHE A 96 0.19 -7.88 -9.59
CA PHE A 96 0.08 -7.74 -8.14
C PHE A 96 -1.04 -8.64 -7.62
N THR A 97 -0.88 -9.13 -6.41
CA THR A 97 -2.00 -9.68 -5.65
C THR A 97 -2.68 -8.52 -4.93
N ALA A 98 -3.70 -7.97 -5.57
CA ALA A 98 -4.44 -6.84 -5.03
C ALA A 98 -5.85 -7.26 -4.67
N ILE A 99 -6.42 -6.63 -3.63
CA ILE A 99 -7.81 -6.88 -3.23
C ILE A 99 -8.60 -5.58 -3.30
N LEU A 100 -9.89 -5.73 -3.55
CA LEU A 100 -10.83 -4.62 -3.56
C LEU A 100 -11.68 -4.67 -2.30
N LEU A 101 -11.71 -3.58 -1.56
CA LEU A 101 -12.58 -3.38 -0.40
C LEU A 101 -13.51 -2.23 -0.71
N THR A 102 -14.76 -2.36 -0.27
CA THR A 102 -15.77 -1.32 -0.51
C THR A 102 -16.22 -0.69 0.80
N ASP A 103 -16.55 0.60 0.75
CA ASP A 103 -17.14 1.31 1.88
C ASP A 103 -18.67 1.13 1.90
N ASP A 104 -19.33 1.80 2.86
CA ASP A 104 -20.78 1.66 3.03
C ASP A 104 -21.59 2.34 1.92
N GLN A 105 -20.95 3.18 1.11
CA GLN A 105 -21.58 3.88 -0.01
C GLN A 105 -21.23 3.25 -1.36
N GLY A 106 -20.57 2.10 -1.36
CA GLY A 106 -20.18 1.40 -2.58
C GLY A 106 -18.89 1.89 -3.22
N GLY A 107 -18.17 2.81 -2.57
CA GLY A 107 -16.87 3.24 -3.05
C GLY A 107 -15.83 2.13 -2.93
N GLY A 108 -14.99 1.96 -3.95
CA GLY A 108 -14.00 0.90 -4.00
C GLY A 108 -12.60 1.42 -3.69
N TYR A 109 -11.82 0.58 -3.00
CA TYR A 109 -10.43 0.90 -2.62
C TYR A 109 -9.56 -0.30 -2.92
N THR A 110 -8.47 -0.08 -3.66
CA THR A 110 -7.52 -1.14 -3.99
C THR A 110 -6.42 -1.20 -2.95
N TYR A 111 -6.23 -2.39 -2.39
CA TYR A 111 -5.22 -2.65 -1.36
C TYR A 111 -4.19 -3.63 -1.88
N TYR A 112 -2.94 -3.41 -1.52
CA TYR A 112 -1.80 -4.19 -1.99
C TYR A 112 -1.02 -4.74 -0.80
N LYS A 113 -0.33 -5.84 -1.00
CA LYS A 113 0.68 -6.28 -0.03
C LYS A 113 1.82 -5.28 -0.01
N LEU A 114 2.18 -4.82 1.19
CA LEU A 114 3.22 -3.80 1.32
C LEU A 114 4.56 -4.26 0.73
N ARG A 115 4.92 -5.53 0.94
CA ARG A 115 6.17 -6.06 0.41
C ARG A 115 6.18 -6.11 -1.12
N ASP A 116 5.03 -6.35 -1.75
CA ASP A 116 4.94 -6.34 -3.21
C ASP A 116 5.22 -4.95 -3.76
N LEU A 117 4.70 -3.91 -3.10
CA LEU A 117 4.99 -2.53 -3.48
C LEU A 117 6.48 -2.21 -3.32
N GLY A 118 7.07 -2.62 -2.20
CA GLY A 118 8.51 -2.42 -1.97
C GLY A 118 9.36 -3.11 -3.04
N LYS A 119 9.02 -4.34 -3.38
CA LYS A 119 9.74 -5.11 -4.39
C LYS A 119 9.68 -4.44 -5.76
N VAL A 120 8.50 -4.02 -6.18
CA VAL A 120 8.30 -3.45 -7.52
C VAL A 120 8.84 -2.04 -7.62
N LEU A 121 8.64 -1.22 -6.58
CA LEU A 121 9.07 0.18 -6.55
C LEU A 121 10.45 0.37 -5.94
N ASN A 122 11.08 -0.71 -5.50
CA ASN A 122 12.44 -0.78 -5.02
C ASN A 122 12.70 0.08 -3.77
N PHE A 123 11.86 -0.08 -2.77
CA PHE A 123 12.15 0.41 -1.43
C PHE A 123 12.10 -0.74 -0.42
N ASN A 124 12.87 -0.61 0.67
CA ASN A 124 12.97 -1.72 1.60
C ASN A 124 11.79 -1.76 2.57
N VAL A 125 11.24 -2.95 2.76
CA VAL A 125 10.20 -3.24 3.75
C VAL A 125 10.69 -4.41 4.58
N GLY A 126 10.71 -4.22 5.91
CA GLY A 126 11.16 -5.26 6.79
C GLY A 126 10.30 -5.38 8.04
N TRP A 127 10.67 -6.33 8.88
CA TRP A 127 10.04 -6.55 10.17
C TRP A 127 11.07 -7.06 11.16
N SER A 128 10.99 -6.56 12.39
CA SER A 128 11.80 -7.09 13.49
C SER A 128 11.00 -7.02 14.79
N ASN A 129 11.44 -7.78 15.80
CA ASN A 129 10.76 -7.77 17.10
C ASN A 129 10.81 -6.40 17.77
N SER A 130 11.88 -5.64 17.55
CA SER A 130 12.06 -4.34 18.19
C SER A 130 11.43 -3.19 17.42
N ARG A 131 11.37 -3.28 16.10
CA ARG A 131 10.87 -2.20 15.23
C ARG A 131 9.45 -2.41 14.76
N GLY A 132 8.96 -3.67 14.75
CA GLY A 132 7.74 -4.00 14.03
C GLY A 132 7.94 -3.91 12.52
N ILE A 133 6.92 -3.49 11.80
CA ILE A 133 7.02 -3.24 10.35
C ILE A 133 7.77 -1.93 10.13
N TYR A 134 8.75 -1.93 9.23
CA TYR A 134 9.46 -0.70 8.88
C TYR A 134 9.65 -0.56 7.39
N ILE A 135 9.70 0.70 6.94
CA ILE A 135 9.96 1.07 5.55
C ILE A 135 11.19 1.97 5.53
N GLU A 136 12.11 1.67 4.62
CA GLU A 136 13.31 2.46 4.39
C GLU A 136 13.28 2.95 2.94
N SER A 137 12.88 4.22 2.75
CA SER A 137 12.68 4.79 1.42
C SER A 137 13.98 5.00 0.66
N ASN A 138 15.10 5.10 1.37
CA ASN A 138 16.42 5.32 0.77
C ASN A 138 17.20 4.04 0.54
N HIS A 139 16.63 2.89 0.83
CA HIS A 139 17.27 1.59 0.65
C HIS A 139 16.51 0.76 -0.37
N ALA A 140 17.26 0.03 -1.20
CA ALA A 140 16.66 -0.91 -2.14
C ALA A 140 16.00 -2.07 -1.40
N TYR A 141 15.04 -2.68 -2.05
CA TYR A 141 14.34 -3.84 -1.49
C TYR A 141 15.31 -5.01 -1.30
N GLU A 142 15.34 -5.57 -0.11
CA GLU A 142 16.27 -6.67 0.22
C GLU A 142 15.55 -8.02 0.34
N GLY A 143 14.25 -8.04 0.24
CA GLY A 143 13.47 -9.25 0.40
C GLY A 143 12.93 -9.37 1.80
#